data_9b5dfa571b5ecc2a93a53074d5e5f344
#
_entry.id   9b5dfa571b5ecc2a93a53074d5e5f344
#
_cell.length_a   1.000
_cell.length_b   1.000
_cell.length_c   1.000
_cell.angle_alpha   90.00
_cell.angle_beta   90.00
_cell.angle_gamma   90.00
#
_symmetry.space_group_name_H-M   'P 1'
#
loop_
_entity.id
_entity.type
_entity.pdbx_description
1 polymer ?
#
loop_
_entity_poly.entity_id
_entity_poly.type
_entity_poly.pdbx_seq_one_letter_code
_entity_poly.pdbx_strand_id
1 'polypeptide(L)'
;MRTPLTVAAIAATGVPVFAIKGETLAELEVLVGFDDDLAGEATRISNRIRGLLTSIHPSLERALGPRVTHPAVLEILSRHGGPQGLRKAGRRKLTTIATKHAPRMGARLVDDIFTALDTQTVTVPGTTAADTVLPKLADTLKETLQQRKSIADQIEEMLDAHPLSVVLTSMPGIGVRTAARILLEVGDGSAFATAGHLAAYAGIAPVTHRSGTSIRGEHPPARCPAWCRRRRVAVARRWWPRG
;
A
#
# COMPACT_ATOMS: atom_id res chain seq x y z
N MET A 1 -6.61 28.12 9.31
CA MET A 1 -5.55 27.58 10.17
C MET A 1 -6.15 26.47 11.01
N ARG A 2 -5.87 25.19 10.67
CA ARG A 2 -6.33 24.04 11.47
C ARG A 2 -5.18 23.65 12.38
N THR A 3 -5.39 23.81 13.68
CA THR A 3 -4.46 23.40 14.74
C THR A 3 -4.20 21.88 14.63
N PRO A 4 -2.95 21.41 14.66
CA PRO A 4 -2.69 19.98 14.70
C PRO A 4 -3.18 19.43 16.03
N LEU A 5 -4.17 18.54 15.97
CA LEU A 5 -4.60 17.74 17.12
C LEU A 5 -3.43 16.84 17.52
N THR A 6 -2.77 17.22 18.58
CA THR A 6 -1.70 16.43 19.20
C THR A 6 -2.33 15.26 19.96
N VAL A 7 -1.58 14.19 20.17
CA VAL A 7 -1.95 12.99 20.96
C VAL A 7 -2.46 13.37 22.36
N ALA A 8 -2.04 14.51 22.90
CA ALA A 8 -2.59 15.13 24.11
C ALA A 8 -4.10 15.45 24.00
N ALA A 9 -4.64 15.67 22.79
CA ALA A 9 -6.06 15.91 22.60
C ALA A 9 -6.90 14.62 22.78
N ILE A 10 -6.32 13.46 22.52
CA ILE A 10 -7.00 12.17 22.73
C ILE A 10 -7.24 11.91 24.21
N ALA A 11 -6.27 12.26 25.07
CA ALA A 11 -6.39 12.14 26.52
C ALA A 11 -7.32 13.22 27.15
N ALA A 12 -7.51 14.35 26.46
CA ALA A 12 -8.27 15.49 26.99
C ALA A 12 -9.77 15.50 26.62
N THR A 13 -10.21 14.64 25.68
CA THR A 13 -11.58 14.69 25.17
C THR A 13 -12.65 14.12 26.10
N GLY A 14 -12.26 13.52 27.26
CA GLY A 14 -13.23 12.95 28.20
C GLY A 14 -14.23 11.97 27.60
N VAL A 15 -13.95 11.44 26.41
CA VAL A 15 -14.78 10.42 25.78
C VAL A 15 -14.74 9.20 26.70
N PRO A 16 -15.91 8.75 27.24
CA PRO A 16 -15.92 7.55 28.05
C PRO A 16 -15.35 6.43 27.21
N VAL A 17 -14.28 5.83 27.71
CA VAL A 17 -13.64 4.65 27.08
C VAL A 17 -14.66 3.53 27.21
N PHE A 18 -15.54 3.40 26.22
CA PHE A 18 -16.24 2.14 26.02
C PHE A 18 -15.17 1.17 25.59
N ALA A 19 -14.74 0.31 26.53
CA ALA A 19 -14.00 -0.87 26.18
C ALA A 19 -14.75 -1.51 25.00
N ILE A 20 -14.14 -1.49 23.80
CA ILE A 20 -14.65 -2.31 22.71
C ILE A 20 -14.75 -3.68 23.35
N LYS A 21 -15.95 -4.28 23.33
CA LYS A 21 -16.14 -5.65 23.78
C LYS A 21 -15.04 -6.45 23.11
N GLY A 22 -14.27 -7.23 23.86
CA GLY A 22 -13.08 -7.91 23.35
C GLY A 22 -13.30 -8.69 22.05
N GLU A 23 -14.53 -9.06 21.74
CA GLU A 23 -15.00 -9.68 20.51
C GLU A 23 -14.82 -8.79 19.26
N THR A 24 -15.27 -7.54 19.30
CA THR A 24 -15.16 -6.62 18.14
C THR A 24 -13.69 -6.30 17.82
N LEU A 25 -12.85 -6.20 18.85
CA LEU A 25 -11.42 -5.98 18.64
C LEU A 25 -10.74 -7.21 18.05
N ALA A 26 -11.14 -8.41 18.49
CA ALA A 26 -10.64 -9.67 17.94
C ALA A 26 -11.05 -9.85 16.47
N GLU A 27 -12.29 -9.51 16.11
CA GLU A 27 -12.74 -9.50 14.72
C GLU A 27 -11.93 -8.53 13.85
N LEU A 28 -11.72 -7.30 14.36
CA LEU A 28 -10.90 -6.30 13.65
C LEU A 28 -9.45 -6.79 13.46
N GLU A 29 -8.87 -7.47 14.45
CA GLU A 29 -7.53 -8.05 14.37
C GLU A 29 -7.44 -9.09 13.25
N VAL A 30 -8.43 -9.97 13.13
CA VAL A 30 -8.49 -10.98 12.06
C VAL A 30 -8.57 -10.31 10.69
N LEU A 31 -9.44 -9.31 10.52
CA LEU A 31 -9.59 -8.61 9.23
C LEU A 31 -8.33 -7.84 8.83
N VAL A 32 -7.71 -7.15 9.79
CA VAL A 32 -6.46 -6.41 9.55
C VAL A 32 -5.31 -7.35 9.25
N GLY A 33 -5.22 -8.48 9.94
CA GLY A 33 -4.24 -9.52 9.66
C GLY A 33 -4.40 -10.09 8.25
N PHE A 34 -5.63 -10.39 7.87
CA PHE A 34 -5.93 -10.91 6.52
C PHE A 34 -5.65 -9.86 5.41
N ASP A 35 -5.96 -8.56 5.62
CA ASP A 35 -5.56 -7.50 4.66
C ASP A 35 -4.03 -7.44 4.47
N ASP A 36 -3.26 -7.69 5.53
CA ASP A 36 -1.80 -7.74 5.46
C ASP A 36 -1.29 -8.92 4.65
N ASP A 37 -1.88 -10.09 4.83
CA ASP A 37 -1.53 -11.29 4.07
C ASP A 37 -1.83 -11.09 2.59
N LEU A 38 -3.01 -10.57 2.25
CA LEU A 38 -3.37 -10.23 0.88
C LEU A 38 -2.44 -9.15 0.29
N ALA A 39 -1.99 -8.18 1.09
CA ALA A 39 -1.01 -7.18 0.65
C ALA A 39 0.34 -7.81 0.29
N GLY A 40 0.77 -8.77 1.11
CA GLY A 40 1.97 -9.56 0.85
C GLY A 40 1.83 -10.39 -0.43
N GLU A 41 0.69 -11.04 -0.61
CA GLU A 41 0.40 -11.83 -1.80
C GLU A 41 0.34 -10.99 -3.07
N ALA A 42 -0.38 -9.88 -3.07
CA ALA A 42 -0.42 -8.95 -4.20
C ALA A 42 0.99 -8.47 -4.60
N THR A 43 1.85 -8.22 -3.61
CA THR A 43 3.25 -7.84 -3.85
C THR A 43 4.03 -8.99 -4.50
N ARG A 44 3.88 -10.23 -4.02
CA ARG A 44 4.54 -11.41 -4.60
C ARG A 44 4.10 -11.66 -6.04
N ILE A 45 2.79 -11.58 -6.32
CA ILE A 45 2.25 -11.78 -7.67
C ILE A 45 2.73 -10.66 -8.61
N SER A 46 2.67 -9.40 -8.17
CA SER A 46 3.18 -8.25 -8.93
C SER A 46 4.65 -8.43 -9.32
N ASN A 47 5.49 -8.87 -8.37
CA ASN A 47 6.90 -9.12 -8.63
C ASN A 47 7.10 -10.29 -9.58
N ARG A 48 6.26 -11.33 -9.52
CA ARG A 48 6.30 -12.46 -10.46
C ARG A 48 5.93 -12.03 -11.88
N ILE A 49 4.89 -11.21 -12.06
CA ILE A 49 4.52 -10.63 -13.37
C ILE A 49 5.68 -9.81 -13.92
N ARG A 50 6.26 -8.93 -13.11
CA ARG A 50 7.41 -8.11 -13.52
C ARG A 50 8.63 -8.95 -13.88
N GLY A 51 8.95 -9.95 -13.07
CA GLY A 51 10.05 -10.88 -13.33
C GLY A 51 9.88 -11.62 -14.65
N LEU A 52 8.67 -12.14 -14.97
CA LEU A 52 8.38 -12.76 -16.25
C LEU A 52 8.51 -11.75 -17.40
N LEU A 53 7.95 -10.56 -17.28
CA LEU A 53 8.09 -9.53 -18.31
C LEU A 53 9.56 -9.13 -18.52
N THR A 54 10.33 -8.99 -17.45
CA THR A 54 11.77 -8.69 -17.53
C THR A 54 12.53 -9.77 -18.29
N SER A 55 12.20 -11.05 -18.08
CA SER A 55 12.90 -12.16 -18.73
C SER A 55 12.60 -12.28 -20.22
N ILE A 56 11.38 -11.93 -20.67
CA ILE A 56 10.95 -12.12 -22.07
C ILE A 56 10.94 -10.82 -22.86
N HIS A 57 10.66 -9.68 -22.22
CA HIS A 57 10.49 -8.39 -22.89
C HIS A 57 10.76 -7.21 -21.94
N PRO A 58 12.02 -6.86 -21.65
CA PRO A 58 12.38 -5.80 -20.67
C PRO A 58 11.78 -4.42 -20.99
N SER A 59 11.63 -4.08 -22.28
CA SER A 59 11.01 -2.81 -22.66
C SER A 59 9.54 -2.74 -22.28
N LEU A 60 8.81 -3.85 -22.41
CA LEU A 60 7.42 -3.94 -22.00
C LEU A 60 7.27 -3.89 -20.46
N GLU A 61 8.20 -4.49 -19.72
CA GLU A 61 8.25 -4.35 -18.26
C GLU A 61 8.40 -2.89 -17.85
N ARG A 62 9.28 -2.14 -18.48
CA ARG A 62 9.45 -0.70 -18.19
C ARG A 62 8.17 0.11 -18.43
N ALA A 63 7.38 -0.26 -19.42
CA ALA A 63 6.09 0.41 -19.72
C ALA A 63 4.98 0.03 -18.73
N LEU A 64 4.87 -1.24 -18.35
CA LEU A 64 3.78 -1.80 -17.56
C LEU A 64 4.12 -1.92 -16.06
N GLY A 65 5.37 -2.26 -15.72
CA GLY A 65 5.79 -2.65 -14.38
C GLY A 65 5.46 -1.63 -13.28
N PRO A 66 5.68 -0.32 -13.48
CA PRO A 66 5.31 0.70 -12.49
C PRO A 66 3.81 0.77 -12.21
N ARG A 67 2.99 0.25 -13.11
CA ARG A 67 1.52 0.32 -13.08
C ARG A 67 0.87 -1.06 -13.11
N VAL A 68 1.61 -2.12 -12.75
CA VAL A 68 1.14 -3.52 -12.87
C VAL A 68 -0.14 -3.79 -12.07
N THR A 69 -0.36 -3.06 -10.97
CA THR A 69 -1.57 -3.16 -10.13
C THR A 69 -2.73 -2.30 -10.64
N HIS A 70 -2.52 -1.52 -11.71
CA HIS A 70 -3.58 -0.65 -12.23
C HIS A 70 -4.62 -1.48 -13.00
N PRO A 71 -5.94 -1.24 -12.80
CA PRO A 71 -7.01 -2.04 -13.42
C PRO A 71 -6.90 -2.16 -14.95
N ALA A 72 -6.50 -1.07 -15.64
CA ALA A 72 -6.31 -1.10 -17.10
C ALA A 72 -5.19 -2.07 -17.52
N VAL A 73 -4.08 -2.11 -16.78
CA VAL A 73 -2.95 -3.01 -17.06
C VAL A 73 -3.34 -4.46 -16.80
N LEU A 74 -4.00 -4.70 -15.67
CA LEU A 74 -4.46 -6.04 -15.29
C LEU A 74 -5.46 -6.58 -16.33
N GLU A 75 -6.42 -5.76 -16.77
CA GLU A 75 -7.40 -6.17 -17.78
C GLU A 75 -6.77 -6.46 -19.13
N ILE A 76 -5.75 -5.68 -19.52
CA ILE A 76 -4.98 -5.92 -20.76
C ILE A 76 -4.21 -7.23 -20.65
N LEU A 77 -3.48 -7.47 -19.56
CA LEU A 77 -2.69 -8.69 -19.36
C LEU A 77 -3.57 -9.94 -19.21
N SER A 78 -4.68 -9.84 -18.51
CA SER A 78 -5.66 -10.92 -18.32
C SER A 78 -6.24 -11.38 -19.66
N ARG A 79 -6.58 -10.46 -20.55
CA ARG A 79 -7.23 -10.80 -21.84
C ARG A 79 -6.26 -11.16 -22.95
N HIS A 80 -5.07 -10.59 -22.94
CA HIS A 80 -4.15 -10.69 -24.08
C HIS A 80 -2.81 -11.29 -23.73
N GLY A 81 -2.49 -11.46 -22.45
CA GLY A 81 -1.24 -12.03 -21.98
C GLY A 81 -0.04 -11.13 -22.23
N GLY A 82 1.02 -11.72 -22.77
CA GLY A 82 2.29 -11.04 -22.98
C GLY A 82 2.47 -10.44 -24.39
N PRO A 83 3.73 -10.27 -24.84
CA PRO A 83 4.06 -9.51 -26.03
C PRO A 83 3.35 -9.97 -27.31
N GLN A 84 3.22 -11.29 -27.50
CA GLN A 84 2.60 -11.84 -28.72
C GLN A 84 1.10 -11.58 -28.76
N GLY A 85 0.41 -11.81 -27.63
CA GLY A 85 -1.02 -11.54 -27.55
C GLY A 85 -1.37 -10.06 -27.65
N LEU A 86 -0.54 -9.18 -27.10
CA LEU A 86 -0.70 -7.72 -27.23
C LEU A 86 -0.55 -7.26 -28.69
N ARG A 87 0.46 -7.76 -29.42
CA ARG A 87 0.62 -7.48 -30.85
C ARG A 87 -0.59 -7.95 -31.65
N LYS A 88 -1.05 -9.20 -31.41
CA LYS A 88 -2.22 -9.77 -32.08
C LYS A 88 -3.52 -9.01 -31.80
N ALA A 89 -3.70 -8.48 -30.59
CA ALA A 89 -4.88 -7.70 -30.23
C ALA A 89 -5.00 -6.39 -31.00
N GLY A 90 -3.88 -5.74 -31.26
CA GLY A 90 -3.78 -4.50 -31.98
C GLY A 90 -4.13 -3.26 -31.13
N ARG A 91 -3.60 -2.11 -31.56
CA ARG A 91 -3.70 -0.82 -30.84
C ARG A 91 -5.15 -0.43 -30.53
N ARG A 92 -6.05 -0.48 -31.51
CA ARG A 92 -7.44 -0.06 -31.35
C ARG A 92 -8.16 -0.81 -30.23
N LYS A 93 -8.02 -2.13 -30.16
CA LYS A 93 -8.66 -2.96 -29.15
C LYS A 93 -8.11 -2.69 -27.76
N LEU A 94 -6.78 -2.57 -27.63
CA LEU A 94 -6.14 -2.25 -26.36
C LEU A 94 -6.54 -0.84 -25.87
N THR A 95 -6.65 0.14 -26.77
CA THR A 95 -7.12 1.50 -26.41
C THR A 95 -8.53 1.47 -25.85
N THR A 96 -9.45 0.72 -26.47
CA THR A 96 -10.83 0.59 -25.96
C THR A 96 -10.84 0.00 -24.53
N ILE A 97 -10.04 -1.03 -24.26
CA ILE A 97 -9.93 -1.62 -22.93
C ILE A 97 -9.29 -0.64 -21.94
N ALA A 98 -8.18 -0.03 -22.32
CA ALA A 98 -7.43 0.87 -21.45
C ALA A 98 -8.26 2.11 -21.07
N THR A 99 -8.94 2.75 -22.02
CA THR A 99 -9.74 3.95 -21.78
C THR A 99 -10.97 3.69 -20.92
N LYS A 100 -11.55 2.48 -21.00
CA LYS A 100 -12.64 2.07 -20.10
C LYS A 100 -12.22 2.11 -18.62
N HIS A 101 -11.01 1.69 -18.30
CA HIS A 101 -10.49 1.61 -16.92
C HIS A 101 -9.61 2.81 -16.53
N ALA A 102 -9.15 3.59 -17.52
CA ALA A 102 -8.27 4.75 -17.32
C ALA A 102 -8.54 5.82 -18.39
N PRO A 103 -9.66 6.59 -18.33
CA PRO A 103 -10.04 7.54 -19.38
C PRO A 103 -8.95 8.57 -19.70
N ARG A 104 -8.22 9.06 -18.69
CA ARG A 104 -7.18 10.09 -18.87
C ARG A 104 -5.82 9.54 -19.32
N MET A 105 -5.54 8.27 -19.04
CA MET A 105 -4.21 7.67 -19.19
C MET A 105 -4.19 6.56 -20.24
N GLY A 106 -5.35 5.98 -20.56
CA GLY A 106 -5.46 4.73 -21.32
C GLY A 106 -4.82 4.81 -22.71
N ALA A 107 -5.04 5.89 -23.45
CA ALA A 107 -4.45 6.07 -24.78
C ALA A 107 -2.91 6.12 -24.71
N ARG A 108 -2.37 6.93 -23.80
CA ARG A 108 -0.91 7.04 -23.60
C ARG A 108 -0.29 5.72 -23.13
N LEU A 109 -0.97 4.98 -22.25
CA LEU A 109 -0.51 3.66 -21.82
C LEU A 109 -0.37 2.71 -23.01
N VAL A 110 -1.32 2.71 -23.95
CA VAL A 110 -1.26 1.87 -25.14
C VAL A 110 -0.15 2.32 -26.10
N ASP A 111 0.09 3.61 -26.23
CA ASP A 111 1.23 4.13 -27.00
C ASP A 111 2.56 3.69 -26.40
N ASP A 112 2.72 3.77 -25.06
CA ASP A 112 3.88 3.28 -24.33
C ASP A 112 4.10 1.77 -24.58
N ILE A 113 3.01 0.96 -24.58
CA ILE A 113 3.06 -0.47 -24.86
C ILE A 113 3.55 -0.75 -26.28
N PHE A 114 2.97 -0.10 -27.31
CA PHE A 114 3.38 -0.35 -28.69
C PHE A 114 4.79 0.15 -28.97
N THR A 115 5.18 1.29 -28.44
CA THR A 115 6.58 1.76 -28.49
C THR A 115 7.53 0.72 -27.88
N ALA A 116 7.16 0.16 -26.73
CA ALA A 116 7.96 -0.89 -26.10
C ALA A 116 8.00 -2.17 -26.93
N LEU A 117 6.87 -2.59 -27.52
CA LEU A 117 6.82 -3.75 -28.40
C LEU A 117 7.70 -3.58 -29.65
N ASP A 118 7.77 -2.39 -30.22
CA ASP A 118 8.54 -2.11 -31.42
C ASP A 118 10.06 -2.07 -31.15
N THR A 119 10.48 -1.78 -29.93
CA THR A 119 11.91 -1.79 -29.54
C THR A 119 12.54 -3.18 -29.50
N GLN A 120 11.75 -4.24 -29.38
CA GLN A 120 12.27 -5.62 -29.32
C GLN A 120 11.67 -6.47 -30.46
N THR A 121 12.49 -6.81 -31.41
CA THR A 121 12.11 -7.64 -32.57
C THR A 121 12.40 -9.13 -32.36
N VAL A 122 13.31 -9.45 -31.44
CA VAL A 122 13.72 -10.84 -31.15
C VAL A 122 12.77 -11.48 -30.15
N THR A 123 12.25 -12.66 -30.49
CA THR A 123 11.46 -13.48 -29.55
C THR A 123 12.40 -14.34 -28.72
N VAL A 124 12.34 -14.18 -27.40
CA VAL A 124 13.15 -14.94 -26.43
C VAL A 124 12.52 -16.32 -26.21
N PRO A 125 13.32 -17.41 -26.07
CA PRO A 125 12.79 -18.71 -25.65
C PRO A 125 11.98 -18.61 -24.36
N GLY A 126 10.83 -19.32 -24.30
CA GLY A 126 9.92 -19.25 -23.14
C GLY A 126 8.82 -18.19 -23.25
N THR A 127 8.83 -17.29 -24.25
CA THR A 127 7.79 -16.27 -24.45
C THR A 127 6.39 -16.88 -24.55
N THR A 128 6.23 -18.01 -25.27
CA THR A 128 4.91 -18.67 -25.41
C THR A 128 4.37 -19.20 -24.06
N ALA A 129 5.26 -19.77 -23.24
CA ALA A 129 4.89 -20.21 -21.90
C ALA A 129 4.51 -19.02 -20.99
N ALA A 130 5.27 -17.94 -21.07
CA ALA A 130 4.98 -16.71 -20.34
C ALA A 130 3.66 -16.08 -20.79
N ASP A 131 3.37 -16.06 -22.10
CA ASP A 131 2.07 -15.59 -22.65
C ASP A 131 0.88 -16.39 -22.09
N THR A 132 1.09 -17.66 -21.75
CA THR A 132 0.06 -18.50 -21.10
C THR A 132 -0.07 -18.24 -19.60
N VAL A 133 1.02 -17.92 -18.91
CA VAL A 133 1.06 -17.74 -17.46
C VAL A 133 0.64 -16.32 -17.04
N LEU A 134 1.02 -15.30 -17.83
CA LEU A 134 0.74 -13.89 -17.51
C LEU A 134 -0.75 -13.59 -17.29
N PRO A 135 -1.70 -14.09 -18.12
CA PRO A 135 -3.12 -13.88 -17.88
C PRO A 135 -3.57 -14.42 -16.52
N LYS A 136 -3.15 -15.63 -16.18
CA LYS A 136 -3.50 -16.28 -14.90
C LYS A 136 -3.00 -15.48 -13.70
N LEU A 137 -1.75 -14.98 -13.77
CA LEU A 137 -1.20 -14.13 -12.72
C LEU A 137 -1.92 -12.78 -12.63
N ALA A 138 -2.32 -12.21 -13.77
CA ALA A 138 -3.09 -10.96 -13.80
C ALA A 138 -4.47 -11.14 -13.19
N ASP A 139 -5.16 -12.26 -13.47
CA ASP A 139 -6.45 -12.59 -12.87
C ASP A 139 -6.32 -12.80 -11.36
N THR A 140 -5.37 -13.61 -10.91
CA THR A 140 -5.12 -13.80 -9.48
C THR A 140 -4.81 -12.49 -8.77
N LEU A 141 -4.00 -11.60 -9.38
CA LEU A 141 -3.72 -10.29 -8.80
C LEU A 141 -4.97 -9.41 -8.71
N LYS A 142 -5.82 -9.45 -9.74
CA LYS A 142 -7.08 -8.72 -9.80
C LYS A 142 -8.03 -9.18 -8.68
N GLU A 143 -8.16 -10.49 -8.49
CA GLU A 143 -8.96 -11.10 -7.43
C GLU A 143 -8.42 -10.72 -6.03
N THR A 144 -7.11 -10.85 -5.82
CA THR A 144 -6.47 -10.47 -4.56
C THR A 144 -6.71 -8.98 -4.23
N LEU A 145 -6.59 -8.09 -5.22
CA LEU A 145 -6.86 -6.66 -5.02
C LEU A 145 -8.34 -6.38 -4.75
N GLN A 146 -9.25 -7.12 -5.36
CA GLN A 146 -10.69 -7.00 -5.10
C GLN A 146 -11.05 -7.48 -3.70
N GLN A 147 -10.51 -8.60 -3.25
CA GLN A 147 -10.66 -9.10 -1.87
C GLN A 147 -10.15 -8.07 -0.87
N ARG A 148 -8.96 -7.49 -1.11
CA ARG A 148 -8.42 -6.42 -0.27
C ARG A 148 -9.33 -5.20 -0.17
N LYS A 149 -10.03 -4.87 -1.26
CA LYS A 149 -10.99 -3.78 -1.24
C LYS A 149 -12.18 -4.13 -0.35
N SER A 150 -12.76 -5.31 -0.54
CA SER A 150 -13.90 -5.77 0.27
C SER A 150 -13.57 -5.84 1.78
N ILE A 151 -12.37 -6.32 2.13
CA ILE A 151 -11.90 -6.34 3.53
C ILE A 151 -11.70 -4.91 4.06
N ALA A 152 -11.20 -3.98 3.22
CA ALA A 152 -11.06 -2.60 3.64
C ALA A 152 -12.42 -1.92 3.94
N ASP A 153 -13.43 -2.23 3.15
CA ASP A 153 -14.79 -1.72 3.35
C ASP A 153 -15.37 -2.25 4.68
N GLN A 154 -15.13 -3.52 5.03
CA GLN A 154 -15.52 -4.10 6.32
C GLN A 154 -14.76 -3.49 7.50
N ILE A 155 -13.44 -3.28 7.35
CA ILE A 155 -12.62 -2.61 8.37
C ILE A 155 -13.12 -1.16 8.59
N GLU A 156 -13.53 -0.46 7.52
CA GLU A 156 -14.08 0.89 7.60
C GLU A 156 -15.38 0.93 8.39
N GLU A 157 -16.30 0.02 8.11
CA GLU A 157 -17.57 -0.11 8.83
C GLU A 157 -17.35 -0.36 10.34
N MET A 158 -16.44 -1.29 10.68
CA MET A 158 -16.10 -1.57 12.07
C MET A 158 -15.40 -0.39 12.77
N LEU A 159 -14.51 0.29 12.03
CA LEU A 159 -13.78 1.44 12.56
C LEU A 159 -14.70 2.63 12.80
N ASP A 160 -15.66 2.88 11.91
CA ASP A 160 -16.59 4.02 12.02
C ASP A 160 -17.52 3.90 13.24
N ALA A 161 -17.79 2.66 13.66
CA ALA A 161 -18.52 2.41 14.92
C ALA A 161 -17.68 2.77 16.18
N HIS A 162 -16.37 3.02 16.04
CA HIS A 162 -15.48 3.27 17.16
C HIS A 162 -15.34 4.76 17.46
N PRO A 163 -15.45 5.20 18.74
CA PRO A 163 -15.39 6.63 19.13
C PRO A 163 -14.12 7.36 18.68
N LEU A 164 -12.98 6.64 18.59
CA LEU A 164 -11.70 7.21 18.18
C LEU A 164 -11.53 7.30 16.65
N SER A 165 -12.46 6.78 15.84
CA SER A 165 -12.33 6.75 14.37
C SER A 165 -12.14 8.16 13.81
N VAL A 166 -12.97 9.11 14.23
CA VAL A 166 -12.93 10.50 13.79
C VAL A 166 -11.59 11.15 14.12
N VAL A 167 -11.04 10.88 15.31
CA VAL A 167 -9.75 11.42 15.74
C VAL A 167 -8.62 10.82 14.90
N LEU A 168 -8.61 9.51 14.73
CA LEU A 168 -7.56 8.80 13.97
C LEU A 168 -7.57 9.19 12.50
N THR A 169 -8.73 9.24 11.86
CA THR A 169 -8.87 9.56 10.44
C THR A 169 -8.66 11.05 10.13
N SER A 170 -8.83 11.94 11.14
CA SER A 170 -8.53 13.37 11.00
C SER A 170 -7.03 13.67 10.87
N MET A 171 -6.17 12.72 11.25
CA MET A 171 -4.74 12.92 11.18
C MET A 171 -4.23 12.82 9.73
N PRO A 172 -3.41 13.77 9.24
CA PRO A 172 -2.90 13.74 7.88
C PRO A 172 -2.12 12.46 7.56
N GLY A 173 -2.55 11.74 6.52
CA GLY A 173 -1.92 10.50 6.07
C GLY A 173 -2.37 9.24 6.80
N ILE A 174 -3.29 9.35 7.73
CA ILE A 174 -3.95 8.21 8.36
C ILE A 174 -5.24 7.90 7.60
N GLY A 175 -5.26 6.78 6.90
CA GLY A 175 -6.46 6.22 6.29
C GLY A 175 -6.98 5.05 7.12
N VAL A 176 -8.14 4.51 6.75
CA VAL A 176 -8.86 3.43 7.45
C VAL A 176 -7.95 2.30 7.93
N ARG A 177 -7.17 1.68 7.05
CA ARG A 177 -6.26 0.58 7.41
C ARG A 177 -5.19 0.97 8.42
N THR A 178 -4.71 2.21 8.36
CA THR A 178 -3.70 2.70 9.30
C THR A 178 -4.33 3.02 10.64
N ALA A 179 -5.53 3.61 10.64
CA ALA A 179 -6.30 3.91 11.83
C ALA A 179 -6.67 2.62 12.59
N ALA A 180 -7.16 1.60 11.88
CA ALA A 180 -7.47 0.30 12.47
C ALA A 180 -6.23 -0.34 13.14
N ARG A 181 -5.06 -0.29 12.49
CA ARG A 181 -3.81 -0.79 13.10
C ARG A 181 -3.37 -0.01 14.31
N ILE A 182 -3.49 1.32 14.28
CA ILE A 182 -3.19 2.14 15.45
C ILE A 182 -4.12 1.75 16.60
N LEU A 183 -5.39 1.54 16.31
CA LEU A 183 -6.37 1.12 17.29
C LEU A 183 -6.04 -0.23 17.92
N LEU A 184 -5.63 -1.21 17.10
CA LEU A 184 -5.22 -2.53 17.59
C LEU A 184 -3.94 -2.50 18.44
N GLU A 185 -2.98 -1.63 18.10
CA GLU A 185 -1.68 -1.54 18.79
C GLU A 185 -1.74 -0.66 20.05
N VAL A 186 -2.54 0.39 20.03
CA VAL A 186 -2.57 1.42 21.06
C VAL A 186 -3.81 1.30 21.94
N GLY A 187 -4.86 0.66 21.41
CA GLY A 187 -6.16 0.61 22.07
C GLY A 187 -6.74 2.00 22.30
N ASP A 188 -7.23 2.23 23.49
CA ASP A 188 -7.76 3.52 23.95
C ASP A 188 -6.68 4.51 24.44
N GLY A 189 -5.43 4.09 24.41
CA GLY A 189 -4.30 4.89 24.88
C GLY A 189 -4.07 4.85 26.39
N SER A 190 -4.92 4.20 27.16
CA SER A 190 -4.83 4.14 28.63
C SER A 190 -3.53 3.49 29.15
N ALA A 191 -2.91 2.61 28.33
CA ALA A 191 -1.63 1.99 28.64
C ALA A 191 -0.44 2.98 28.60
N PHE A 192 -0.63 4.19 28.05
CA PHE A 192 0.41 5.18 27.90
C PHE A 192 0.18 6.38 28.81
N ALA A 193 0.99 6.52 29.85
CA ALA A 193 0.86 7.61 30.82
C ALA A 193 1.05 9.01 30.20
N THR A 194 1.82 9.13 29.12
CA THR A 194 2.09 10.39 28.41
C THR A 194 2.22 10.19 26.91
N ALA A 195 2.03 11.28 26.14
CA ALA A 195 2.31 11.29 24.71
C ALA A 195 3.76 10.91 24.37
N GLY A 196 4.71 11.24 25.27
CA GLY A 196 6.11 10.84 25.12
C GLY A 196 6.31 9.33 25.23
N HIS A 197 5.58 8.64 26.10
CA HIS A 197 5.61 7.17 26.20
C HIS A 197 5.07 6.53 24.92
N LEU A 198 3.97 7.04 24.38
CA LEU A 198 3.42 6.55 23.09
C LEU A 198 4.40 6.81 21.95
N ALA A 199 5.04 7.99 21.90
CA ALA A 199 6.04 8.32 20.89
C ALA A 199 7.27 7.42 20.98
N ALA A 200 7.70 7.07 22.20
CA ALA A 200 8.80 6.13 22.42
C ALA A 200 8.43 4.71 21.98
N TYR A 201 7.22 4.25 22.32
CA TYR A 201 6.68 2.96 21.88
C TYR A 201 6.57 2.90 20.34
N ALA A 202 6.04 3.93 19.72
CA ALA A 202 5.95 4.05 18.27
C ALA A 202 7.33 4.18 17.58
N GLY A 203 8.41 4.36 18.35
CA GLY A 203 9.75 4.52 17.81
C GLY A 203 9.95 5.82 17.02
N ILE A 204 9.20 6.87 17.36
CA ILE A 204 9.32 8.21 16.78
C ILE A 204 9.93 9.21 17.76
N ALA A 205 10.06 8.85 19.05
CA ALA A 205 10.81 9.67 19.99
C ALA A 205 12.30 9.65 19.64
N PRO A 206 12.97 10.81 19.64
CA PRO A 206 14.39 10.87 19.41
C PRO A 206 15.14 10.17 20.55
N VAL A 207 16.16 9.40 20.20
CA VAL A 207 17.07 8.77 21.17
C VAL A 207 18.36 9.56 21.21
N THR A 208 18.69 10.08 22.38
CA THR A 208 19.95 10.78 22.59
C THR A 208 21.11 9.78 22.64
N HIS A 209 21.95 9.78 21.62
CA HIS A 209 23.24 9.08 21.69
C HIS A 209 24.28 10.01 22.29
N ARG A 210 24.71 9.69 23.51
CA ARG A 210 25.86 10.36 24.16
C ARG A 210 26.99 9.36 24.28
N SER A 211 28.15 9.73 23.72
CA SER A 211 29.40 9.04 23.96
C SER A 211 30.42 10.07 24.47
N GLY A 212 30.68 10.07 25.76
CA GLY A 212 31.57 11.03 26.39
C GLY A 212 31.11 12.49 26.25
N THR A 213 32.07 13.39 26.12
CA THR A 213 31.85 14.85 25.95
C THR A 213 31.71 15.30 24.50
N SER A 214 32.00 14.40 23.53
CA SER A 214 32.26 14.84 22.13
C SER A 214 31.13 14.48 21.16
N ILE A 215 30.18 13.58 21.48
CA ILE A 215 29.08 13.21 20.59
C ILE A 215 27.76 13.56 21.25
N ARG A 216 27.11 14.60 20.71
CA ARG A 216 25.73 14.97 21.05
C ARG A 216 24.92 14.88 19.77
N GLY A 217 23.93 14.00 19.73
CA GLY A 217 23.02 13.88 18.60
C GLY A 217 21.75 13.16 19.00
N GLU A 218 20.64 13.63 18.48
CA GLU A 218 19.36 12.93 18.56
C GLU A 218 19.19 12.12 17.28
N HIS A 219 19.07 10.81 17.42
CA HIS A 219 18.88 9.89 16.30
C HIS A 219 17.52 9.21 16.40
N PRO A 220 16.86 8.92 15.27
CA PRO A 220 15.66 8.11 15.28
C PRO A 220 16.01 6.73 15.84
N PRO A 221 15.15 6.14 16.68
CA PRO A 221 15.42 4.83 17.30
C PRO A 221 15.59 3.75 16.24
N ALA A 222 16.50 2.81 16.50
CA ALA A 222 16.83 1.71 15.59
C ALA A 222 15.70 0.69 15.42
N ARG A 223 14.77 0.63 16.37
CA ARG A 223 13.63 -0.29 16.35
C ARG A 223 12.33 0.49 16.29
N CYS A 224 11.60 0.31 15.18
CA CYS A 224 10.27 0.82 14.97
C CYS A 224 9.32 -0.37 14.80
N PRO A 225 8.12 -0.38 15.42
CA PRO A 225 7.13 -1.42 15.19
C PRO A 225 6.85 -1.66 13.70
N ALA A 226 6.38 -2.85 13.35
CA ALA A 226 6.24 -3.27 11.95
C ALA A 226 5.38 -2.31 11.10
N TRP A 227 4.33 -1.73 11.70
CA TRP A 227 3.47 -0.74 11.05
C TRP A 227 4.18 0.60 10.76
N CYS A 228 5.10 1.01 11.61
CA CYS A 228 5.89 2.23 11.44
C CYS A 228 6.99 2.04 10.39
N ARG A 229 7.58 0.84 10.27
CA ARG A 229 8.65 0.54 9.31
C ARG A 229 8.24 0.73 7.85
N ARG A 230 7.01 0.38 7.49
CA ARG A 230 6.52 0.50 6.10
C ARG A 230 6.28 1.95 5.64
N ARG A 231 6.18 2.91 6.57
CA ARG A 231 5.91 4.33 6.24
C ARG A 231 6.98 5.33 6.70
N ARG A 232 8.15 4.86 7.13
CA ARG A 232 9.28 5.71 7.60
C ARG A 232 9.62 6.88 6.69
N VAL A 233 9.37 6.78 5.39
CA VAL A 233 9.80 7.78 4.41
C VAL A 233 8.83 8.95 4.29
N ALA A 234 7.54 8.76 4.49
CA ALA A 234 6.54 9.78 4.21
C ALA A 234 6.20 10.66 5.44
N VAL A 235 6.09 10.04 6.62
CA VAL A 235 5.65 10.76 7.84
C VAL A 235 6.81 11.51 8.48
N ALA A 236 7.99 10.90 8.58
CA ALA A 236 9.16 11.52 9.22
C ALA A 236 9.65 12.78 8.46
N ARG A 237 9.55 12.82 7.12
CA ARG A 237 9.95 13.98 6.32
C ARG A 237 9.01 15.18 6.47
N ARG A 238 7.80 14.98 6.89
CA ARG A 238 6.78 16.04 6.98
C ARG A 238 6.69 16.68 8.37
N TRP A 239 7.16 15.96 9.40
CA TRP A 239 7.07 16.38 10.79
C TRP A 239 8.39 16.82 11.40
N TRP A 240 9.52 16.61 10.69
CA TRP A 240 10.83 17.02 11.17
C TRP A 240 11.40 18.11 10.28
N PRO A 241 11.35 19.39 10.67
CA PRO A 241 12.09 20.43 10.00
C PRO A 241 13.57 20.14 10.17
N ARG A 242 14.32 20.15 9.06
CA ARG A 242 15.79 20.11 9.11
C ARG A 242 16.25 21.42 9.72
N GLY A 243 16.76 21.38 10.96
CA GLY A 243 17.57 22.45 11.50
C GLY A 243 18.95 22.44 10.87
#